data_3d448ef7deaf0892e4dfae41a175718f
#
_entry.id   3d448ef7deaf0892e4dfae41a175718f
#
_cell.length_a   1.000
_cell.length_b   1.000
_cell.length_c   1.000
_cell.angle_alpha   90.00
_cell.angle_beta   90.00
_cell.angle_gamma   90.00
#
_symmetry.space_group_name_H-M   'P 1'
#
loop_
_entity.id
_entity.type
_entity.pdbx_description
1 polymer ?
#
loop_
_entity_poly.entity_id
_entity_poly.type
_entity_poly.pdbx_seq_one_letter_code
_entity_poly.pdbx_strand_id
1 'polypeptide(L)'
;MQILVLESSTSNSKALLYSTEAGVMDMAVVEYLPENNSNGTQDAEGVFRQTAELGRRLCEGHKIDLIVLGNAFHSVLLCDRNMKPVTRVYSWAWTEPSELCNRLREDKEYTLKYYKNTGCMVNAIYPAFKLLYFKEKGYPMRDYYIFGQGDYNTFRLTGQRIVTDC
;
A
#
# COMPACT_ATOMS: atom_id res chain seq x y z
N MET A 1 24.35 -3.86 -14.17
CA MET A 1 22.89 -3.95 -14.17
C MET A 1 22.36 -2.61 -13.68
N GLN A 2 21.34 -2.05 -14.37
CA GLN A 2 20.67 -0.81 -13.94
C GLN A 2 19.32 -1.15 -13.33
N ILE A 3 19.09 -0.62 -12.14
CA ILE A 3 17.93 -0.91 -11.31
C ILE A 3 17.16 0.39 -11.04
N LEU A 4 15.88 0.40 -11.34
CA LEU A 4 14.98 1.44 -10.91
C LEU A 4 14.27 1.01 -9.62
N VAL A 5 14.44 1.77 -8.55
CA VAL A 5 13.67 1.59 -7.31
C VAL A 5 12.57 2.62 -7.28
N LEU A 6 11.34 2.19 -7.08
CA LEU A 6 10.15 3.03 -6.92
C LEU A 6 9.56 2.81 -5.53
N GLU A 7 9.38 3.88 -4.78
CA GLU A 7 8.77 3.81 -3.45
C GLU A 7 7.52 4.70 -3.38
N SER A 8 6.40 4.09 -2.99
CA SER A 8 5.17 4.77 -2.61
C SER A 8 5.06 4.77 -1.08
N SER A 9 5.53 5.82 -0.44
CA SER A 9 5.51 5.92 1.03
C SER A 9 4.20 6.53 1.55
N THR A 10 4.15 6.88 2.82
CA THR A 10 2.96 7.48 3.45
C THR A 10 2.66 8.89 2.93
N SER A 11 3.68 9.68 2.57
CA SER A 11 3.52 11.10 2.24
C SER A 11 4.14 11.52 0.90
N ASN A 12 4.94 10.66 0.28
CA ASN A 12 5.68 11.01 -0.93
C ASN A 12 5.95 9.79 -1.81
N SER A 13 6.21 10.06 -3.09
CA SER A 13 6.82 9.11 -4.04
C SER A 13 8.32 9.35 -4.07
N LYS A 14 9.08 8.27 -4.16
CA LYS A 14 10.53 8.32 -4.40
C LYS A 14 10.88 7.44 -5.58
N ALA A 15 11.91 7.85 -6.31
CA ALA A 15 12.54 7.02 -7.32
C ALA A 15 14.05 7.12 -7.18
N LEU A 16 14.73 6.00 -7.37
CA LEU A 16 16.17 5.88 -7.32
C LEU A 16 16.64 5.08 -8.54
N LEU A 17 17.60 5.62 -9.27
CA LEU A 17 18.33 4.91 -10.32
C LEU A 17 19.66 4.42 -9.75
N TYR A 18 19.86 3.11 -9.79
CA TYR A 18 21.04 2.45 -9.23
C TYR A 18 21.76 1.61 -10.29
N SER A 19 23.07 1.67 -10.31
CA SER A 19 23.93 0.77 -11.09
C SER A 19 24.71 -0.15 -10.14
N THR A 20 24.77 -1.44 -10.45
CA THR A 20 25.59 -2.39 -9.69
C THR A 20 27.09 -2.08 -9.78
N GLU A 21 27.53 -1.26 -10.74
CA GLU A 21 28.92 -0.87 -10.94
C GLU A 21 29.23 0.52 -10.38
N ALA A 22 28.32 1.48 -10.61
CA ALA A 22 28.52 2.90 -10.25
C ALA A 22 27.83 3.32 -8.94
N GLY A 23 26.97 2.48 -8.36
CA GLY A 23 26.16 2.84 -7.18
C GLY A 23 24.93 3.68 -7.54
N VAL A 24 24.56 4.61 -6.66
CA VAL A 24 23.43 5.54 -6.88
C VAL A 24 23.81 6.50 -8.01
N MET A 25 23.00 6.50 -9.06
CA MET A 25 23.18 7.36 -10.24
C MET A 25 22.35 8.63 -10.13
N ASP A 26 21.08 8.49 -9.72
CA ASP A 26 20.14 9.62 -9.55
C ASP A 26 19.04 9.24 -8.56
N MET A 27 18.42 10.26 -7.93
CA MET A 27 17.32 10.09 -6.99
C MET A 27 16.40 11.31 -7.01
N ALA A 28 15.11 11.05 -6.92
CA ALA A 28 14.11 12.10 -6.80
C ALA A 28 13.04 11.73 -5.77
N VAL A 29 12.53 12.76 -5.08
CA VAL A 29 11.43 12.66 -4.10
C VAL A 29 10.42 13.74 -4.41
N VAL A 30 9.13 13.36 -4.41
CA VAL A 30 8.02 14.30 -4.64
C VAL A 30 6.91 14.01 -3.63
N GLU A 31 6.50 15.02 -2.87
CA GLU A 31 5.37 14.92 -1.95
C GLU A 31 4.06 14.67 -2.72
N TYR A 32 3.13 13.94 -2.09
CA TYR A 32 1.81 13.76 -2.69
C TYR A 32 1.02 15.06 -2.67
N LEU A 33 0.29 15.29 -3.74
CA LEU A 33 -0.71 16.36 -3.76
C LEU A 33 -1.79 16.09 -2.69
N PRO A 34 -2.39 17.15 -2.08
CA PRO A 34 -3.40 16.99 -1.03
C PRO A 34 -4.60 16.11 -1.43
N GLU A 35 -5.01 16.16 -2.70
CA GLU A 35 -6.07 15.29 -3.23
C GLU A 35 -5.67 13.81 -3.26
N ASN A 36 -4.38 13.51 -3.39
CA ASN A 36 -3.87 12.15 -3.42
C ASN A 36 -3.62 11.58 -2.02
N ASN A 37 -3.46 12.43 -0.99
CA ASN A 37 -3.13 11.99 0.37
C ASN A 37 -3.80 12.88 1.41
N SER A 38 -4.75 12.33 2.15
CA SER A 38 -5.51 13.07 3.18
C SER A 38 -6.06 12.14 4.25
N ASN A 39 -5.95 12.54 5.52
CA ASN A 39 -6.58 11.87 6.67
C ASN A 39 -6.27 10.35 6.76
N GLY A 40 -5.03 9.96 6.52
CA GLY A 40 -4.61 8.55 6.55
C GLY A 40 -5.10 7.73 5.37
N THR A 41 -5.66 8.38 4.33
CA THR A 41 -6.09 7.74 3.10
C THR A 41 -5.36 8.29 1.88
N GLN A 42 -5.21 7.46 0.84
CA GLN A 42 -4.54 7.85 -0.40
C GLN A 42 -5.43 7.52 -1.61
N ASP A 43 -5.31 8.31 -2.69
CA ASP A 43 -5.84 7.94 -4.00
C ASP A 43 -4.90 6.94 -4.67
N ALA A 44 -5.35 5.69 -4.86
CA ALA A 44 -4.51 4.62 -5.40
C ALA A 44 -3.92 4.94 -6.76
N GLU A 45 -4.75 5.52 -7.64
CA GLU A 45 -4.37 5.84 -9.01
C GLU A 45 -3.48 7.07 -9.07
N GLY A 46 -3.78 8.10 -8.26
CA GLY A 46 -2.97 9.31 -8.16
C GLY A 46 -1.56 9.00 -7.64
N VAL A 47 -1.46 8.19 -6.59
CA VAL A 47 -0.17 7.72 -6.05
C VAL A 47 0.61 6.92 -7.09
N PHE A 48 -0.06 5.98 -7.77
CA PHE A 48 0.57 5.19 -8.82
C PHE A 48 1.11 6.08 -9.94
N ARG A 49 0.27 6.97 -10.48
CA ARG A 49 0.67 7.86 -11.59
C ARG A 49 1.85 8.74 -11.22
N GLN A 50 1.83 9.33 -10.02
CA GLN A 50 2.92 10.18 -9.54
C GLN A 50 4.22 9.39 -9.41
N THR A 51 4.16 8.17 -8.83
CA THR A 51 5.33 7.32 -8.65
C THR A 51 5.90 6.83 -9.99
N ALA A 52 5.02 6.41 -10.90
CA ALA A 52 5.42 5.95 -12.24
C ALA A 52 6.02 7.07 -13.09
N GLU A 53 5.45 8.28 -13.05
CA GLU A 53 5.99 9.43 -13.76
C GLU A 53 7.36 9.83 -13.23
N LEU A 54 7.56 9.80 -11.92
CA LEU A 54 8.86 10.06 -11.32
C LEU A 54 9.91 9.04 -11.79
N GLY A 55 9.55 7.75 -11.81
CA GLY A 55 10.40 6.69 -12.33
C GLY A 55 10.69 6.85 -13.83
N ARG A 56 9.68 7.17 -14.62
CA ARG A 56 9.83 7.38 -16.06
C ARG A 56 10.86 8.49 -16.36
N ARG A 57 10.82 9.59 -15.61
CA ARG A 57 11.78 10.68 -15.75
C ARG A 57 13.22 10.27 -15.43
N LEU A 58 13.42 9.47 -14.36
CA LEU A 58 14.76 9.00 -13.99
C LEU A 58 15.31 7.97 -14.98
N CYS A 59 14.45 7.24 -15.68
CA CYS A 59 14.86 6.24 -16.66
C CYS A 59 15.21 6.83 -18.03
N GLU A 60 15.01 8.12 -18.27
CA GLU A 60 15.23 8.73 -19.58
C GLU A 60 16.70 8.57 -20.01
N GLY A 61 16.91 7.94 -21.15
CA GLY A 61 18.25 7.61 -21.66
C GLY A 61 18.92 6.39 -21.02
N HIS A 62 18.24 5.68 -20.11
CA HIS A 62 18.77 4.50 -19.42
C HIS A 62 18.04 3.21 -19.82
N LYS A 63 18.78 2.10 -19.95
CA LYS A 63 18.20 0.77 -20.11
C LYS A 63 18.03 0.15 -18.73
N ILE A 64 16.80 -0.02 -18.29
CA ILE A 64 16.49 -0.61 -16.99
C ILE A 64 16.39 -2.12 -17.10
N ASP A 65 17.15 -2.82 -16.29
CA ASP A 65 17.17 -4.30 -16.22
C ASP A 65 16.20 -4.84 -15.17
N LEU A 66 15.91 -4.06 -14.10
CA LEU A 66 15.08 -4.48 -12.99
C LEU A 66 14.33 -3.27 -12.38
N ILE A 67 13.06 -3.48 -12.04
CA ILE A 67 12.28 -2.55 -11.22
C ILE A 67 12.05 -3.18 -9.85
N VAL A 68 12.38 -2.44 -8.79
CA VAL A 68 12.12 -2.81 -7.39
C VAL A 68 11.07 -1.87 -6.81
N LEU A 69 10.05 -2.43 -6.16
CA LEU A 69 8.98 -1.65 -5.54
C LEU A 69 9.11 -1.65 -4.01
N GLY A 70 9.11 -0.46 -3.43
CA GLY A 70 8.98 -0.22 -2.00
C GLY A 70 7.63 0.44 -1.71
N ASN A 71 6.96 0.08 -0.62
CA ASN A 71 5.65 0.63 -0.30
C ASN A 71 5.44 0.72 1.21
N ALA A 72 4.56 1.65 1.63
CA ALA A 72 4.13 1.71 3.02
C ALA A 72 3.31 0.46 3.39
N PHE A 73 3.60 -0.13 4.55
CA PHE A 73 2.90 -1.31 5.07
C PHE A 73 1.45 -1.03 5.48
N HIS A 74 0.69 -2.12 5.68
CA HIS A 74 -0.60 -2.15 6.36
C HIS A 74 -1.66 -1.27 5.69
N SER A 75 -1.55 -1.09 4.38
CA SER A 75 -2.58 -0.43 3.60
C SER A 75 -3.65 -1.42 3.10
N VAL A 76 -4.89 -0.92 2.93
CA VAL A 76 -6.01 -1.68 2.38
C VAL A 76 -6.69 -0.86 1.30
N LEU A 77 -6.90 -1.48 0.17
CA LEU A 77 -7.65 -0.98 -0.98
C LEU A 77 -8.64 -2.05 -1.43
N LEU A 78 -9.90 -1.69 -1.63
CA LEU A 78 -10.88 -2.56 -2.27
C LEU A 78 -11.00 -2.20 -3.75
N CYS A 79 -10.90 -3.21 -4.62
CA CYS A 79 -11.11 -3.08 -6.05
C CYS A 79 -12.28 -3.95 -6.50
N ASP A 80 -13.01 -3.50 -7.53
CA ASP A 80 -14.04 -4.31 -8.18
C ASP A 80 -13.44 -5.49 -8.97
N ARG A 81 -14.29 -6.27 -9.62
CA ARG A 81 -13.86 -7.42 -10.43
C ARG A 81 -13.07 -7.05 -11.69
N ASN A 82 -13.10 -5.77 -12.08
CA ASN A 82 -12.29 -5.20 -13.16
C ASN A 82 -10.99 -4.55 -12.66
N MET A 83 -10.62 -4.78 -11.39
CA MET A 83 -9.45 -4.20 -10.73
C MET A 83 -9.49 -2.67 -10.57
N LYS A 84 -10.68 -2.06 -10.71
CA LYS A 84 -10.86 -0.63 -10.49
C LYS A 84 -11.03 -0.36 -9.00
N PRO A 85 -10.31 0.62 -8.41
CA PRO A 85 -10.50 1.05 -7.04
C PRO A 85 -11.95 1.48 -6.76
N VAL A 86 -12.57 0.90 -5.74
CA VAL A 86 -13.91 1.29 -5.24
C VAL A 86 -13.82 2.03 -3.92
N THR A 87 -12.66 2.01 -3.27
CA THR A 87 -12.34 2.81 -2.09
C THR A 87 -11.07 3.61 -2.32
N ARG A 88 -10.74 4.50 -1.38
CA ARG A 88 -9.36 4.98 -1.24
C ARG A 88 -8.49 3.89 -0.62
N VAL A 89 -7.18 4.04 -0.71
CA VAL A 89 -6.23 3.24 0.09
C VAL A 89 -6.29 3.73 1.52
N TYR A 90 -6.59 2.85 2.45
CA TYR A 90 -6.56 3.13 3.89
C TYR A 90 -5.20 2.74 4.44
N SER A 91 -4.36 3.72 4.74
CA SER A 91 -3.00 3.49 5.22
C SER A 91 -2.98 3.05 6.70
N TRP A 92 -1.80 2.77 7.23
CA TRP A 92 -1.60 2.48 8.65
C TRP A 92 -2.05 3.65 9.56
N ALA A 93 -2.01 4.88 9.06
CA ALA A 93 -2.40 6.08 9.78
C ALA A 93 -3.92 6.32 9.86
N TRP A 94 -4.72 5.52 9.14
CA TRP A 94 -6.16 5.58 9.22
C TRP A 94 -6.68 4.83 10.45
N THR A 95 -7.29 5.55 11.41
CA THR A 95 -7.58 5.07 12.76
C THR A 95 -9.06 4.79 13.05
N GLU A 96 -9.94 4.92 12.07
CA GLU A 96 -11.38 4.64 12.25
C GLU A 96 -11.71 3.28 12.90
N PRO A 97 -10.97 2.18 12.63
CA PRO A 97 -11.21 0.90 13.31
C PRO A 97 -10.80 0.86 14.79
N SER A 98 -10.32 1.97 15.38
CA SER A 98 -9.81 1.97 16.77
C SER A 98 -10.86 1.58 17.79
N GLU A 99 -12.11 2.03 17.61
CA GLU A 99 -13.22 1.67 18.52
C GLU A 99 -13.54 0.16 18.45
N LEU A 100 -13.58 -0.41 17.24
CA LEU A 100 -13.68 -1.86 17.04
C LEU A 100 -12.56 -2.59 17.76
N CYS A 101 -11.32 -2.14 17.61
CA CYS A 101 -10.17 -2.75 18.26
C CYS A 101 -10.25 -2.64 19.80
N ASN A 102 -10.78 -1.54 20.33
CA ASN A 102 -10.99 -1.37 21.77
C ASN A 102 -11.98 -2.41 22.29
N ARG A 103 -13.15 -2.59 21.64
CA ARG A 103 -14.13 -3.62 22.00
C ARG A 103 -13.53 -5.03 21.96
N LEU A 104 -12.76 -5.35 20.90
CA LEU A 104 -12.12 -6.66 20.80
C LEU A 104 -11.07 -6.90 21.90
N ARG A 105 -10.41 -5.86 22.39
CA ARG A 105 -9.43 -5.97 23.49
C ARG A 105 -10.06 -6.22 24.88
N GLU A 106 -11.34 -5.98 25.03
CA GLU A 106 -12.08 -6.34 26.25
C GLU A 106 -12.17 -7.88 26.41
N ASP A 107 -12.27 -8.61 25.30
CA ASP A 107 -12.19 -10.07 25.28
C ASP A 107 -10.71 -10.53 25.38
N LYS A 108 -10.32 -10.92 26.59
CA LYS A 108 -8.94 -11.36 26.88
C LYS A 108 -8.58 -12.69 26.23
N GLU A 109 -9.55 -13.59 26.07
CA GLU A 109 -9.32 -14.89 25.41
C GLU A 109 -9.06 -14.66 23.92
N TYR A 110 -9.89 -13.88 23.25
CA TYR A 110 -9.69 -13.47 21.85
C TYR A 110 -8.31 -12.82 21.66
N THR A 111 -7.98 -11.85 22.51
CA THR A 111 -6.73 -11.09 22.42
C THR A 111 -5.50 -12.00 22.57
N LEU A 112 -5.52 -12.90 23.54
CA LEU A 112 -4.43 -13.84 23.78
C LEU A 112 -4.29 -14.84 22.62
N LYS A 113 -5.42 -15.36 22.12
CA LYS A 113 -5.43 -16.27 20.97
C LYS A 113 -4.90 -15.60 19.71
N TYR A 114 -5.35 -14.37 19.45
CA TYR A 114 -4.87 -13.57 18.32
C TYR A 114 -3.35 -13.37 18.40
N TYR A 115 -2.86 -12.92 19.57
CA TYR A 115 -1.42 -12.71 19.79
C TYR A 115 -0.60 -14.00 19.61
N LYS A 116 -1.06 -15.12 20.18
CA LYS A 116 -0.37 -16.42 20.04
C LYS A 116 -0.27 -16.89 18.58
N ASN A 117 -1.27 -16.56 17.76
CA ASN A 117 -1.32 -17.01 16.38
C ASN A 117 -0.54 -16.08 15.42
N THR A 118 -0.41 -14.80 15.75
CA THR A 118 0.11 -13.77 14.81
C THR A 118 1.36 -13.07 15.31
N GLY A 119 1.67 -13.14 16.60
CA GLY A 119 2.70 -12.29 17.22
C GLY A 119 2.32 -10.82 17.35
N CYS A 120 1.11 -10.43 16.92
CA CYS A 120 0.65 -9.06 16.85
C CYS A 120 -0.44 -8.75 17.87
N MET A 121 -0.50 -7.52 18.34
CA MET A 121 -1.61 -7.04 19.18
C MET A 121 -2.80 -6.66 18.31
N VAL A 122 -4.01 -6.68 18.89
CA VAL A 122 -5.21 -6.13 18.26
C VAL A 122 -5.03 -4.61 18.10
N ASN A 123 -4.90 -4.14 16.84
CA ASN A 123 -4.63 -2.72 16.56
C ASN A 123 -5.17 -2.32 15.18
N ALA A 124 -5.74 -1.11 15.10
CA ALA A 124 -6.33 -0.53 13.89
C ALA A 124 -5.33 -0.36 12.72
N ILE A 125 -4.03 -0.34 13.00
CA ILE A 125 -3.01 -0.22 11.95
C ILE A 125 -3.01 -1.42 10.99
N TYR A 126 -3.41 -2.61 11.47
CA TYR A 126 -3.35 -3.84 10.68
C TYR A 126 -4.52 -3.98 9.70
N PRO A 127 -4.26 -4.48 8.48
CA PRO A 127 -5.28 -4.74 7.47
C PRO A 127 -6.46 -5.58 7.97
N ALA A 128 -6.22 -6.60 8.78
CA ALA A 128 -7.25 -7.49 9.32
C ALA A 128 -8.38 -6.72 10.01
N PHE A 129 -8.06 -5.69 10.80
CA PHE A 129 -9.07 -4.90 11.53
C PHE A 129 -9.75 -3.86 10.64
N LYS A 130 -9.08 -3.37 9.60
CA LYS A 130 -9.72 -2.55 8.56
C LYS A 130 -10.76 -3.35 7.78
N LEU A 131 -10.42 -4.59 7.40
CA LEU A 131 -11.34 -5.49 6.70
C LEU A 131 -12.53 -5.88 7.59
N LEU A 132 -12.29 -6.15 8.87
CA LEU A 132 -13.35 -6.42 9.84
C LEU A 132 -14.27 -5.22 10.01
N TYR A 133 -13.73 -4.01 10.09
CA TYR A 133 -14.48 -2.76 10.12
C TYR A 133 -15.37 -2.60 8.89
N PHE A 134 -14.85 -2.83 7.68
CA PHE A 134 -15.66 -2.77 6.45
C PHE A 134 -16.78 -3.80 6.46
N LYS A 135 -16.49 -5.01 6.94
CA LYS A 135 -17.52 -6.05 7.10
C LYS A 135 -18.63 -5.62 8.05
N GLU A 136 -18.31 -5.02 9.21
CA GLU A 136 -19.30 -4.47 10.15
C GLU A 136 -20.10 -3.31 9.55
N LYS A 137 -19.48 -2.53 8.65
CA LYS A 137 -20.16 -1.45 7.90
C LYS A 137 -21.01 -1.95 6.72
N GLY A 138 -21.12 -3.27 6.54
CA GLY A 138 -21.98 -3.87 5.51
C GLY A 138 -21.37 -3.94 4.11
N TYR A 139 -20.07 -3.75 3.97
CA TYR A 139 -19.42 -3.94 2.66
C TYR A 139 -19.52 -5.40 2.21
N PRO A 140 -19.94 -5.69 0.97
CA PRO A 140 -20.00 -7.05 0.42
C PRO A 140 -18.60 -7.55 0.07
N MET A 141 -17.83 -7.93 1.09
CA MET A 141 -16.38 -8.24 0.96
C MET A 141 -16.07 -9.31 -0.09
N ARG A 142 -17.03 -10.20 -0.41
CA ARG A 142 -16.85 -11.24 -1.44
C ARG A 142 -16.84 -10.71 -2.87
N ASP A 143 -17.33 -9.48 -3.07
CA ASP A 143 -17.43 -8.86 -4.40
C ASP A 143 -16.18 -8.07 -4.77
N TYR A 144 -15.26 -7.91 -3.83
CA TYR A 144 -14.05 -7.14 -4.01
C TYR A 144 -12.79 -7.99 -4.03
N TYR A 145 -11.79 -7.50 -4.74
CA TYR A 145 -10.40 -7.87 -4.55
C TYR A 145 -9.76 -6.93 -3.54
N ILE A 146 -8.92 -7.49 -2.67
CA ILE A 146 -8.22 -6.76 -1.63
C ILE A 146 -6.77 -6.59 -2.07
N PHE A 147 -6.30 -5.35 -2.04
CA PHE A 147 -4.92 -4.96 -2.34
C PHE A 147 -4.36 -4.08 -1.22
N GLY A 148 -3.03 -4.01 -1.10
CA GLY A 148 -2.33 -2.86 -0.58
C GLY A 148 -1.98 -1.88 -1.70
N GLN A 149 -1.42 -0.72 -1.40
CA GLN A 149 -0.93 0.21 -2.44
C GLN A 149 0.16 -0.44 -3.29
N GLY A 150 1.07 -1.21 -2.67
CA GLY A 150 2.13 -1.91 -3.37
C GLY A 150 1.62 -2.97 -4.35
N ASP A 151 0.62 -3.75 -3.93
CA ASP A 151 -0.01 -4.75 -4.77
C ASP A 151 -0.70 -4.09 -5.97
N TYR A 152 -1.36 -2.95 -5.74
CA TYR A 152 -1.98 -2.16 -6.79
C TYR A 152 -0.94 -1.60 -7.78
N ASN A 153 0.16 -1.06 -7.29
CA ASN A 153 1.26 -0.60 -8.13
C ASN A 153 1.84 -1.74 -8.98
N THR A 154 2.01 -2.92 -8.39
CA THR A 154 2.46 -4.13 -9.10
C THR A 154 1.49 -4.52 -10.20
N PHE A 155 0.19 -4.54 -9.89
CA PHE A 155 -0.85 -4.79 -10.89
C PHE A 155 -0.81 -3.78 -12.04
N ARG A 156 -0.69 -2.50 -11.73
CA ARG A 156 -0.66 -1.42 -12.74
C ARG A 156 0.56 -1.50 -13.66
N LEU A 157 1.70 -1.98 -13.16
CA LEU A 157 2.93 -2.14 -13.95
C LEU A 157 2.93 -3.42 -14.78
N THR A 158 2.33 -4.51 -14.28
CA THR A 158 2.49 -5.84 -14.87
C THR A 158 1.22 -6.41 -15.49
N GLY A 159 0.05 -5.89 -15.13
CA GLY A 159 -1.25 -6.47 -15.45
C GLY A 159 -1.56 -7.75 -14.65
N GLN A 160 -0.67 -8.19 -13.75
CA GLN A 160 -0.85 -9.40 -12.97
C GLN A 160 -1.34 -9.09 -11.55
N ARG A 161 -2.33 -9.84 -11.08
CA ARG A 161 -2.81 -9.76 -9.71
C ARG A 161 -1.90 -10.58 -8.81
N ILE A 162 -0.96 -9.91 -8.19
CA ILE A 162 -0.04 -10.46 -7.22
C ILE A 162 -0.27 -9.71 -5.90
N VAL A 163 -0.33 -10.41 -4.79
CA VAL A 163 -0.40 -9.84 -3.44
C VAL A 163 0.76 -10.37 -2.62
N THR A 164 1.26 -9.53 -1.74
CA THR A 164 2.33 -9.90 -0.80
C THR A 164 1.74 -10.49 0.47
N ASP A 165 2.52 -11.28 1.19
CA ASP A 165 2.14 -11.91 2.49
C ASP A 165 2.44 -10.96 3.67
N CYS A 166 2.87 -9.74 3.42
CA CYS A 166 3.23 -8.78 4.46
C CYS A 166 2.02 -8.08 5.08
#